data_7f9f514334beab6c1dbcd308c35ac696
#
_entry.id   7f9f514334beab6c1dbcd308c35ac696
#
_cell.length_a   1.000
_cell.length_b   1.000
_cell.length_c   1.000
_cell.angle_alpha   90.00
_cell.angle_beta   90.00
_cell.angle_gamma   90.00
#
_symmetry.space_group_name_H-M   'P 1'
#
loop_
_entity.id
_entity.type
_entity.pdbx_description
1 polymer ?
#
loop_
_entity_poly.entity_id
_entity_poly.type
_entity_poly.pdbx_seq_one_letter_code
_entity_poly.pdbx_strand_id
1 'polypeptide(L)'
;MRKKAYLKGYRGEILTAILENGFIPRDIIYMYDKAKAIQMQRMIKTLKDEGVIEEQKTINKTNYLKLTSTGRELILSEANAELAAIYNSPAIRQRIRTLAISKPIRNKEKEIEYRTRQNKYINDTTAKIFSKLAGARTGKEFCANEKYNIKEHSLYLDSVQIKNIGSYQATLQNILGSQKITNSRINGVSITKGGVYAMYSTGKNTPEWKRNGEVKMAACIQAVVARSVENVDLSDYEKEAVIISKKDSTFVKVVESEYKAHSQRRTLMNIDYAYEHMYSLPSSYEGIRVFRTMQLHNWQAKIKEQLLSSEEIKESNYVSVSCDGYDKREGIYKLIYCIPDMTKLKSFSKRAAIDEEKEKYHIYCYESQLPLIRAVTRNGKYAKLFVVNMDGMEEELYKDIHYQAM
;
A
#
# COMPACT_ATOMS: atom_id res chain seq x y z
N MET A 1 -21.59 11.27 -37.81
CA MET A 1 -20.59 10.55 -36.97
C MET A 1 -21.04 10.60 -35.51
N ARG A 2 -21.27 9.44 -34.85
CA ARG A 2 -21.54 9.43 -33.40
C ARG A 2 -20.27 9.88 -32.68
N LYS A 3 -20.33 10.95 -31.85
CA LYS A 3 -19.22 11.35 -30.99
C LYS A 3 -18.80 10.14 -30.13
N LYS A 4 -17.54 9.70 -30.23
CA LYS A 4 -17.00 8.65 -29.36
C LYS A 4 -17.02 9.16 -27.92
N ALA A 5 -17.71 8.48 -27.02
CA ALA A 5 -17.68 8.79 -25.59
C ALA A 5 -16.39 8.23 -24.98
N TYR A 6 -15.37 9.07 -24.78
CA TYR A 6 -14.07 8.64 -24.26
C TYR A 6 -14.09 8.31 -22.76
N LEU A 7 -14.91 9.00 -21.97
CA LEU A 7 -14.95 8.84 -20.51
C LEU A 7 -15.94 7.77 -20.04
N LYS A 8 -16.14 6.69 -20.83
CA LYS A 8 -17.01 5.55 -20.46
C LYS A 8 -16.27 4.21 -20.51
N GLY A 9 -16.68 3.26 -19.67
CA GLY A 9 -16.12 1.91 -19.58
C GLY A 9 -14.63 1.93 -19.25
N TYR A 10 -13.89 0.91 -19.69
CA TYR A 10 -12.44 0.78 -19.42
C TYR A 10 -11.62 1.96 -19.97
N ARG A 11 -12.05 2.57 -21.04
CA ARG A 11 -11.46 3.80 -21.59
C ARG A 11 -11.59 4.94 -20.59
N GLY A 12 -12.78 5.10 -20.05
CA GLY A 12 -13.07 6.11 -19.05
C GLY A 12 -12.27 5.91 -17.76
N GLU A 13 -12.10 4.67 -17.29
CA GLU A 13 -11.29 4.37 -16.11
C GLU A 13 -9.83 4.83 -16.28
N ILE A 14 -9.20 4.51 -17.43
CA ILE A 14 -7.82 4.92 -17.73
C ILE A 14 -7.70 6.44 -17.78
N LEU A 15 -8.60 7.09 -18.54
CA LEU A 15 -8.53 8.52 -18.78
C LEU A 15 -8.87 9.34 -17.53
N THR A 16 -9.84 8.89 -16.72
CA THR A 16 -10.16 9.51 -15.42
C THR A 16 -8.96 9.41 -14.47
N ALA A 17 -8.32 8.25 -14.39
CA ALA A 17 -7.13 8.09 -13.57
C ALA A 17 -5.98 9.02 -14.03
N ILE A 18 -5.81 9.23 -15.35
CA ILE A 18 -4.83 10.18 -15.87
C ILE A 18 -5.23 11.63 -15.54
N LEU A 19 -6.51 11.99 -15.66
CA LEU A 19 -6.99 13.34 -15.31
C LEU A 19 -6.77 13.65 -13.81
N GLU A 20 -7.07 12.71 -12.93
CA GLU A 20 -6.92 12.87 -11.48
C GLU A 20 -5.46 13.00 -11.01
N ASN A 21 -4.50 12.44 -11.74
CA ASN A 21 -3.10 12.35 -11.32
C ASN A 21 -2.11 13.03 -12.26
N GLY A 22 -2.55 13.43 -13.47
CA GLY A 22 -1.72 13.95 -14.57
C GLY A 22 -1.06 12.87 -15.40
N PHE A 23 -0.95 11.67 -14.87
CA PHE A 23 -0.35 10.48 -15.46
C PHE A 23 -0.75 9.23 -14.67
N ILE A 24 -0.48 8.05 -15.22
CA ILE A 24 -0.56 6.78 -14.48
C ILE A 24 0.67 5.91 -14.77
N PRO A 25 1.22 5.19 -13.78
CA PRO A 25 2.25 4.18 -14.04
C PRO A 25 1.70 3.09 -14.97
N ARG A 26 2.51 2.64 -15.94
CA ARG A 26 2.06 1.65 -16.95
C ARG A 26 1.66 0.32 -16.33
N ASP A 27 2.24 -0.02 -15.21
CA ASP A 27 2.10 -1.29 -14.52
C ASP A 27 0.93 -1.40 -13.53
N ILE A 28 0.14 -0.33 -13.35
CA ILE A 28 -1.12 -0.42 -12.59
C ILE A 28 -2.10 -1.44 -13.18
N ILE A 29 -1.95 -1.80 -14.45
CA ILE A 29 -2.78 -2.83 -15.10
C ILE A 29 -2.70 -4.19 -14.40
N TYR A 30 -1.58 -4.50 -13.75
CA TYR A 30 -1.40 -5.75 -13.00
C TYR A 30 -2.15 -5.76 -11.66
N MET A 31 -2.73 -4.62 -11.27
CA MET A 31 -3.60 -4.49 -10.09
C MET A 31 -5.07 -4.90 -10.37
N TYR A 32 -5.40 -5.16 -11.63
CA TYR A 32 -6.71 -5.67 -12.02
C TYR A 32 -6.67 -7.19 -12.19
N ASP A 33 -7.82 -7.84 -12.06
CA ASP A 33 -7.94 -9.25 -12.40
C ASP A 33 -7.49 -9.51 -13.86
N LYS A 34 -7.12 -10.76 -14.15
CA LYS A 34 -6.53 -11.13 -15.43
C LYS A 34 -7.36 -10.73 -16.64
N ALA A 35 -8.69 -10.92 -16.55
CA ALA A 35 -9.59 -10.61 -17.67
C ALA A 35 -9.66 -9.11 -17.91
N LYS A 36 -9.83 -8.32 -16.85
CA LYS A 36 -9.85 -6.86 -16.89
C LYS A 36 -8.51 -6.30 -17.33
N ALA A 37 -7.39 -6.85 -16.83
CA ALA A 37 -6.04 -6.45 -17.24
C ALA A 37 -5.81 -6.58 -18.74
N ILE A 38 -6.28 -7.67 -19.37
CA ILE A 38 -6.22 -7.86 -20.83
C ILE A 38 -7.03 -6.79 -21.56
N GLN A 39 -8.23 -6.48 -21.09
CA GLN A 39 -9.05 -5.43 -21.70
C GLN A 39 -8.43 -4.04 -21.55
N MET A 40 -7.87 -3.74 -20.38
CA MET A 40 -7.14 -2.50 -20.13
C MET A 40 -5.92 -2.36 -21.04
N GLN A 41 -5.16 -3.45 -21.28
CA GLN A 41 -4.03 -3.44 -22.22
C GLN A 41 -4.47 -3.14 -23.65
N ARG A 42 -5.55 -3.78 -24.12
CA ARG A 42 -6.13 -3.52 -25.46
C ARG A 42 -6.55 -2.06 -25.57
N MET A 43 -7.21 -1.55 -24.54
CA MET A 43 -7.68 -0.16 -24.53
C MET A 43 -6.53 0.85 -24.52
N ILE A 44 -5.46 0.61 -23.76
CA ILE A 44 -4.24 1.44 -23.79
C ILE A 44 -3.64 1.45 -25.20
N LYS A 45 -3.56 0.29 -25.87
CA LYS A 45 -3.10 0.22 -27.25
C LYS A 45 -3.97 1.09 -28.16
N THR A 46 -5.30 0.92 -28.13
CA THR A 46 -6.25 1.72 -28.92
C THR A 46 -6.07 3.22 -28.67
N LEU A 47 -5.98 3.65 -27.42
CA LEU A 47 -5.80 5.07 -27.08
C LEU A 47 -4.47 5.64 -27.55
N LYS A 48 -3.42 4.82 -27.62
CA LYS A 48 -2.12 5.20 -28.19
C LYS A 48 -2.21 5.32 -29.70
N ASP A 49 -2.83 4.35 -30.37
CA ASP A 49 -3.02 4.34 -31.84
C ASP A 49 -3.92 5.52 -32.29
N GLU A 50 -4.90 5.92 -31.47
CA GLU A 50 -5.74 7.10 -31.68
C GLU A 50 -5.00 8.43 -31.34
N GLY A 51 -3.76 8.38 -30.83
CA GLY A 51 -3.00 9.56 -30.44
C GLY A 51 -3.53 10.30 -29.22
N VAL A 52 -4.41 9.68 -28.42
CA VAL A 52 -5.01 10.30 -27.20
C VAL A 52 -4.04 10.28 -26.03
N ILE A 53 -3.33 9.16 -25.86
CA ILE A 53 -2.31 9.02 -24.82
C ILE A 53 -0.95 8.64 -25.42
N GLU A 54 0.09 8.92 -24.69
CA GLU A 54 1.45 8.49 -25.01
C GLU A 54 2.11 7.80 -23.81
N GLU A 55 3.04 6.90 -24.10
CA GLU A 55 3.85 6.24 -23.08
C GLU A 55 5.25 6.86 -23.05
N GLN A 56 5.69 7.28 -21.87
CA GLN A 56 7.00 7.86 -21.65
C GLN A 56 7.75 7.15 -20.52
N LYS A 57 9.03 7.45 -20.37
CA LYS A 57 9.90 6.91 -19.32
C LYS A 57 10.46 8.03 -18.47
N THR A 58 10.49 7.80 -17.16
CA THR A 58 11.24 8.63 -16.22
C THR A 58 12.75 8.43 -16.39
N ILE A 59 13.57 9.27 -15.75
CA ILE A 59 15.03 9.08 -15.67
C ILE A 59 15.38 7.67 -15.14
N ASN A 60 14.58 7.14 -14.20
CA ASN A 60 14.76 5.80 -13.62
C ASN A 60 14.16 4.67 -14.49
N LYS A 61 13.84 4.96 -15.75
CA LYS A 61 13.27 4.01 -16.72
C LYS A 61 11.94 3.38 -16.28
N THR A 62 11.15 4.09 -15.46
CA THR A 62 9.77 3.68 -15.13
C THR A 62 8.83 4.19 -16.22
N ASN A 63 8.05 3.29 -16.81
CA ASN A 63 7.08 3.63 -17.84
C ASN A 63 5.83 4.25 -17.20
N TYR A 64 5.30 5.29 -17.83
CA TYR A 64 4.04 5.92 -17.45
C TYR A 64 3.26 6.38 -18.67
N LEU A 65 1.95 6.53 -18.53
CA LEU A 65 1.01 6.97 -19.54
C LEU A 65 0.53 8.38 -19.19
N LYS A 66 0.45 9.25 -20.18
CA LYS A 66 -0.11 10.59 -20.05
C LYS A 66 -0.90 10.98 -21.29
N LEU A 67 -1.70 12.05 -21.21
CA LEU A 67 -2.37 12.61 -22.40
C LEU A 67 -1.34 13.26 -23.33
N THR A 68 -1.57 13.12 -24.64
CA THR A 68 -0.92 13.95 -25.66
C THR A 68 -1.52 15.36 -25.66
N SER A 69 -0.98 16.31 -26.44
CA SER A 69 -1.60 17.63 -26.62
C SER A 69 -3.02 17.51 -27.21
N THR A 70 -3.16 16.76 -28.28
CA THR A 70 -4.47 16.50 -28.94
C THR A 70 -5.44 15.76 -27.99
N GLY A 71 -4.93 14.72 -27.31
CA GLY A 71 -5.72 13.97 -26.33
C GLY A 71 -6.21 14.85 -25.17
N ARG A 72 -5.39 15.79 -24.71
CA ARG A 72 -5.76 16.73 -23.66
C ARG A 72 -6.96 17.60 -24.08
N GLU A 73 -6.91 18.21 -25.26
CA GLU A 73 -8.00 19.05 -25.76
C GLU A 73 -9.29 18.25 -25.89
N LEU A 74 -9.20 17.06 -26.49
CA LEU A 74 -10.32 16.17 -26.70
C LEU A 74 -10.95 15.72 -25.36
N ILE A 75 -10.15 15.24 -24.42
CA ILE A 75 -10.68 14.67 -23.18
C ILE A 75 -11.18 15.77 -22.22
N LEU A 76 -10.53 16.93 -22.16
CA LEU A 76 -11.00 18.04 -21.33
C LEU A 76 -12.33 18.62 -21.84
N SER A 77 -12.63 18.51 -23.13
CA SER A 77 -13.95 18.92 -23.67
C SER A 77 -15.09 17.98 -23.26
N GLU A 78 -14.78 16.73 -22.87
CA GLU A 78 -15.73 15.72 -22.38
C GLU A 78 -15.78 15.61 -20.85
N ALA A 79 -14.72 16.07 -20.16
CA ALA A 79 -14.62 16.00 -18.72
C ALA A 79 -15.60 16.99 -18.05
N ASN A 80 -16.13 16.60 -16.88
CA ASN A 80 -16.85 17.54 -16.05
C ASN A 80 -15.91 18.64 -15.53
N ALA A 81 -16.50 19.75 -15.07
CA ALA A 81 -15.73 20.92 -14.62
C ALA A 81 -14.75 20.58 -13.48
N GLU A 82 -15.10 19.65 -12.62
CA GLU A 82 -14.27 19.23 -11.50
C GLU A 82 -13.01 18.48 -11.96
N LEU A 83 -13.15 17.45 -12.80
CA LEU A 83 -12.00 16.71 -13.35
C LEU A 83 -11.09 17.60 -14.19
N ALA A 84 -11.69 18.51 -14.97
CA ALA A 84 -10.94 19.49 -15.74
C ALA A 84 -10.15 20.45 -14.83
N ALA A 85 -10.74 20.92 -13.72
CA ALA A 85 -10.07 21.75 -12.74
C ALA A 85 -8.93 21.02 -12.04
N ILE A 86 -9.12 19.75 -11.65
CA ILE A 86 -8.07 18.90 -11.06
C ILE A 86 -6.89 18.79 -12.02
N TYR A 87 -7.12 18.39 -13.28
CA TYR A 87 -6.05 18.22 -14.26
C TYR A 87 -5.29 19.50 -14.55
N ASN A 88 -5.99 20.64 -14.58
CA ASN A 88 -5.40 21.96 -14.81
C ASN A 88 -4.78 22.59 -13.56
N SER A 89 -4.83 21.95 -12.40
CA SER A 89 -4.25 22.46 -11.16
C SER A 89 -2.72 22.63 -11.26
N PRO A 90 -2.14 23.61 -10.55
CA PRO A 90 -0.69 23.82 -10.53
C PRO A 90 0.06 22.56 -10.08
N ALA A 91 -0.49 21.81 -9.14
CA ALA A 91 0.12 20.57 -8.62
C ALA A 91 0.26 19.49 -9.70
N ILE A 92 -0.80 19.24 -10.47
CA ILE A 92 -0.80 18.26 -11.58
C ILE A 92 0.12 18.73 -12.72
N ARG A 93 0.07 20.01 -13.08
CA ARG A 93 0.99 20.57 -14.09
C ARG A 93 2.46 20.39 -13.68
N GLN A 94 2.78 20.61 -12.40
CA GLN A 94 4.14 20.39 -11.89
C GLN A 94 4.55 18.92 -11.96
N ARG A 95 3.65 17.98 -11.63
CA ARG A 95 3.91 16.54 -11.76
C ARG A 95 4.22 16.16 -13.21
N ILE A 96 3.39 16.59 -14.16
CA ILE A 96 3.58 16.32 -15.59
C ILE A 96 4.93 16.87 -16.09
N ARG A 97 5.27 18.13 -15.75
CA ARG A 97 6.55 18.75 -16.13
C ARG A 97 7.74 17.98 -15.55
N THR A 98 7.67 17.59 -14.28
CA THR A 98 8.76 16.87 -13.61
C THR A 98 8.96 15.48 -14.25
N LEU A 99 7.89 14.77 -14.60
CA LEU A 99 7.97 13.46 -15.22
C LEU A 99 8.46 13.52 -16.68
N ALA A 100 8.19 14.60 -17.40
CA ALA A 100 8.63 14.77 -18.79
C ALA A 100 10.16 14.81 -18.95
N ILE A 101 10.91 15.04 -17.87
CA ILE A 101 12.37 14.99 -17.89
C ILE A 101 12.82 13.53 -17.95
N SER A 102 13.22 13.07 -19.12
CA SER A 102 13.61 11.67 -19.37
C SER A 102 15.11 11.47 -19.57
N LYS A 103 15.83 12.55 -19.86
CA LYS A 103 17.29 12.52 -20.11
C LYS A 103 18.08 12.81 -18.83
N PRO A 104 19.28 12.23 -18.67
CA PRO A 104 20.18 12.58 -17.58
C PRO A 104 20.49 14.08 -17.57
N ILE A 105 20.60 14.64 -16.38
CA ILE A 105 20.92 16.05 -16.17
C ILE A 105 22.43 16.17 -15.87
N ARG A 106 23.12 17.11 -16.50
CA ARG A 106 24.58 17.31 -16.31
C ARG A 106 24.95 17.54 -14.84
N ASN A 107 24.14 18.30 -14.09
CA ASN A 107 24.34 18.51 -12.67
C ASN A 107 23.81 17.29 -11.89
N LYS A 108 24.70 16.53 -11.26
CA LYS A 108 24.37 15.29 -10.52
C LYS A 108 23.41 15.53 -9.35
N GLU A 109 23.53 16.64 -8.60
CA GLU A 109 22.65 16.94 -7.48
C GLU A 109 21.21 17.22 -7.96
N LYS A 110 21.07 18.02 -9.02
CA LYS A 110 19.76 18.26 -9.64
C LYS A 110 19.18 16.97 -10.21
N GLU A 111 19.99 16.11 -10.79
CA GLU A 111 19.53 14.81 -11.29
C GLU A 111 18.97 13.94 -10.17
N ILE A 112 19.67 13.83 -9.04
CA ILE A 112 19.22 13.09 -7.86
C ILE A 112 17.90 13.67 -7.33
N GLU A 113 17.77 14.99 -7.28
CA GLU A 113 16.55 15.67 -6.86
C GLU A 113 15.38 15.32 -7.78
N TYR A 114 15.55 15.42 -9.10
CA TYR A 114 14.50 15.07 -10.07
C TYR A 114 14.13 13.58 -10.02
N ARG A 115 15.10 12.69 -9.91
CA ARG A 115 14.87 11.24 -9.74
C ARG A 115 14.04 10.96 -8.50
N THR A 116 14.37 11.63 -7.39
CA THR A 116 13.64 11.50 -6.12
C THR A 116 12.20 11.99 -6.25
N ARG A 117 11.98 13.16 -6.86
CA ARG A 117 10.65 13.70 -7.11
C ARG A 117 9.82 12.84 -8.06
N GLN A 118 10.41 12.35 -9.14
CA GLN A 118 9.73 11.43 -10.08
C GLN A 118 9.30 10.15 -9.39
N ASN A 119 10.19 9.52 -8.61
CA ASN A 119 9.86 8.32 -7.84
C ASN A 119 8.74 8.59 -6.84
N LYS A 120 8.78 9.73 -6.14
CA LYS A 120 7.72 10.12 -5.22
C LYS A 120 6.38 10.20 -5.94
N TYR A 121 6.29 10.90 -7.07
CA TYR A 121 5.03 11.03 -7.81
C TYR A 121 4.50 9.68 -8.33
N ILE A 122 5.38 8.82 -8.83
CA ILE A 122 5.02 7.45 -9.25
C ILE A 122 4.46 6.67 -8.06
N ASN A 123 5.13 6.70 -6.92
CA ASN A 123 4.74 5.97 -5.72
C ASN A 123 3.45 6.51 -5.10
N ASP A 124 3.28 7.85 -5.02
CA ASP A 124 2.05 8.48 -4.55
C ASP A 124 0.84 8.06 -5.41
N THR A 125 1.01 8.07 -6.74
CA THR A 125 -0.04 7.65 -7.67
C THR A 125 -0.33 6.15 -7.55
N THR A 126 0.71 5.33 -7.40
CA THR A 126 0.55 3.88 -7.19
C THR A 126 -0.24 3.58 -5.93
N ALA A 127 0.12 4.17 -4.79
CA ALA A 127 -0.57 3.96 -3.52
C ALA A 127 -2.04 4.43 -3.57
N LYS A 128 -2.29 5.59 -4.19
CA LYS A 128 -3.65 6.12 -4.38
C LYS A 128 -4.52 5.18 -5.21
N ILE A 129 -4.01 4.73 -6.37
CA ILE A 129 -4.76 3.82 -7.25
C ILE A 129 -4.97 2.47 -6.56
N PHE A 130 -3.96 1.93 -5.88
CA PHE A 130 -4.06 0.69 -5.12
C PHE A 130 -5.19 0.77 -4.08
N SER A 131 -5.21 1.83 -3.27
CA SER A 131 -6.26 2.03 -2.25
C SER A 131 -7.65 2.22 -2.87
N LYS A 132 -7.75 2.97 -4.00
CA LYS A 132 -9.01 3.16 -4.74
C LYS A 132 -9.54 1.83 -5.30
N LEU A 133 -8.67 1.00 -5.88
CA LEU A 133 -9.05 -0.32 -6.39
C LEU A 133 -9.45 -1.30 -5.28
N ALA A 134 -8.91 -1.12 -4.09
CA ALA A 134 -9.35 -1.87 -2.91
C ALA A 134 -10.65 -1.35 -2.28
N GLY A 135 -11.25 -0.27 -2.80
CA GLY A 135 -12.55 0.24 -2.38
C GLY A 135 -12.49 1.52 -1.53
N ALA A 136 -11.32 2.08 -1.26
CA ALA A 136 -11.23 3.33 -0.52
C ALA A 136 -11.67 4.54 -1.37
N ARG A 137 -12.45 5.44 -0.79
CA ARG A 137 -12.73 6.74 -1.38
C ARG A 137 -11.48 7.61 -1.34
N THR A 138 -11.24 8.36 -2.40
CA THR A 138 -10.08 9.24 -2.56
C THR A 138 -10.55 10.62 -2.95
N GLY A 139 -9.86 11.67 -2.50
CA GLY A 139 -10.06 13.01 -3.05
C GLY A 139 -10.75 14.01 -2.14
N LYS A 140 -11.53 14.92 -2.71
CA LYS A 140 -12.10 16.11 -2.08
C LYS A 140 -13.22 15.85 -1.05
N GLU A 141 -13.67 14.62 -0.91
CA GLU A 141 -14.78 14.27 -0.02
C GLU A 141 -14.44 14.44 1.47
N PHE A 142 -13.16 14.63 1.80
CA PHE A 142 -12.73 14.92 3.16
C PHE A 142 -12.72 16.42 3.41
N CYS A 143 -13.78 16.93 4.03
CA CYS A 143 -13.83 18.29 4.52
C CYS A 143 -13.14 18.41 5.88
N ALA A 144 -12.16 19.30 6.02
CA ALA A 144 -11.37 19.47 7.24
C ALA A 144 -12.18 19.76 8.52
N ASN A 145 -13.43 20.20 8.37
CA ASN A 145 -14.32 20.56 9.47
C ASN A 145 -15.41 19.50 9.77
N GLU A 146 -15.48 18.43 8.97
CA GLU A 146 -16.44 17.35 9.18
C GLU A 146 -15.69 16.10 9.64
N LYS A 147 -16.23 15.41 10.64
CA LYS A 147 -15.72 14.12 11.03
C LYS A 147 -16.16 13.08 10.00
N TYR A 148 -15.19 12.31 9.49
CA TYR A 148 -15.43 11.27 8.51
C TYR A 148 -15.92 9.98 9.20
N ASN A 149 -17.05 9.44 8.71
CA ASN A 149 -17.60 8.19 9.23
C ASN A 149 -17.08 7.00 8.40
N ILE A 150 -16.19 6.21 8.98
CA ILE A 150 -15.59 5.01 8.32
C ILE A 150 -16.55 3.81 8.25
N LYS A 151 -17.72 3.87 8.93
CA LYS A 151 -18.72 2.79 8.86
C LYS A 151 -19.30 2.63 7.47
N GLU A 152 -19.34 3.71 6.70
CA GLU A 152 -19.86 3.66 5.33
C GLU A 152 -18.80 3.26 4.32
N HIS A 153 -17.63 3.91 4.35
CA HIS A 153 -16.59 3.68 3.36
C HIS A 153 -15.18 3.84 3.96
N SER A 154 -14.24 3.06 3.45
CA SER A 154 -12.81 3.31 3.69
C SER A 154 -12.36 4.60 3.02
N LEU A 155 -11.43 5.32 3.65
CA LEU A 155 -10.89 6.59 3.17
C LEU A 155 -9.40 6.47 2.89
N TYR A 156 -8.94 7.04 1.77
CA TYR A 156 -7.53 7.25 1.50
C TYR A 156 -7.20 8.74 1.45
N LEU A 157 -6.28 9.17 2.30
CA LEU A 157 -5.72 10.52 2.31
C LEU A 157 -4.29 10.48 1.76
N ASP A 158 -4.00 11.28 0.76
CA ASP A 158 -2.64 11.41 0.27
C ASP A 158 -1.75 12.22 1.22
N SER A 159 -0.44 12.18 1.02
CA SER A 159 0.53 12.84 1.91
C SER A 159 0.39 14.37 1.96
N VAL A 160 -0.27 15.00 1.00
CA VAL A 160 -0.54 16.44 1.00
C VAL A 160 -1.80 16.73 1.81
N GLN A 161 -2.86 15.95 1.60
CA GLN A 161 -4.11 16.08 2.35
C GLN A 161 -3.89 15.93 3.84
N ILE A 162 -3.14 14.90 4.28
CA ILE A 162 -2.81 14.68 5.70
C ILE A 162 -2.12 15.91 6.30
N LYS A 163 -1.12 16.46 5.61
CA LYS A 163 -0.34 17.60 6.09
C LYS A 163 -1.14 18.90 6.21
N ASN A 164 -2.23 19.01 5.47
CA ASN A 164 -3.11 20.17 5.50
C ASN A 164 -4.19 20.10 6.60
N ILE A 165 -4.31 18.95 7.30
CA ILE A 165 -5.26 18.82 8.39
C ILE A 165 -4.76 19.56 9.63
N GLY A 166 -5.64 20.33 10.28
CA GLY A 166 -5.27 21.17 11.42
C GLY A 166 -4.70 20.37 12.60
N SER A 167 -5.21 19.17 12.88
CA SER A 167 -4.68 18.28 13.93
C SER A 167 -3.25 17.80 13.64
N TYR A 168 -2.89 17.56 12.38
CA TYR A 168 -1.52 17.26 11.97
C TYR A 168 -0.59 18.42 12.28
N GLN A 169 -0.98 19.63 11.89
CA GLN A 169 -0.17 20.83 12.11
C GLN A 169 -0.02 21.14 13.60
N ALA A 170 -1.10 21.03 14.37
CA ALA A 170 -1.05 21.25 15.81
C ALA A 170 -0.13 20.23 16.53
N THR A 171 -0.20 18.95 16.17
CA THR A 171 0.68 17.91 16.73
C THR A 171 2.14 18.18 16.35
N LEU A 172 2.40 18.54 15.11
CA LEU A 172 3.74 18.81 14.63
C LEU A 172 4.40 19.99 15.38
N GLN A 173 3.65 21.06 15.57
CA GLN A 173 4.16 22.27 16.22
C GLN A 173 4.19 22.15 17.76
N ASN A 174 3.08 21.74 18.36
CA ASN A 174 2.89 21.83 19.80
C ASN A 174 3.45 20.62 20.57
N ILE A 175 3.40 19.42 19.98
CA ILE A 175 3.84 18.18 20.64
C ILE A 175 5.26 17.80 20.22
N LEU A 176 5.55 17.88 18.92
CA LEU A 176 6.82 17.43 18.36
C LEU A 176 7.85 18.57 18.21
N GLY A 177 7.49 19.81 18.50
CA GLY A 177 8.37 20.98 18.40
C GLY A 177 9.00 21.15 17.01
N SER A 178 8.30 20.80 15.95
CA SER A 178 8.83 20.76 14.59
C SER A 178 7.96 21.55 13.63
N GLN A 179 8.57 22.29 12.71
CA GLN A 179 7.84 23.00 11.65
C GLN A 179 7.45 22.06 10.50
N LYS A 180 8.22 21.00 10.27
CA LYS A 180 7.97 20.02 9.21
C LYS A 180 8.63 18.68 9.51
N ILE A 181 8.01 17.60 9.04
CA ILE A 181 8.63 16.28 9.01
C ILE A 181 9.47 16.18 7.74
N THR A 182 10.78 16.10 7.93
CA THR A 182 11.71 15.89 6.82
C THR A 182 11.94 14.40 6.61
N ASN A 183 12.00 14.00 5.33
CA ASN A 183 12.40 12.64 4.92
C ASN A 183 11.44 11.49 5.24
N SER A 184 10.20 11.74 5.67
CA SER A 184 9.18 10.70 5.64
C SER A 184 8.90 10.25 4.19
N ARG A 185 8.78 8.94 4.00
CA ARG A 185 8.52 8.30 2.70
C ARG A 185 7.05 7.92 2.52
N ILE A 186 6.20 8.32 3.44
CA ILE A 186 4.77 8.03 3.36
C ILE A 186 4.17 8.57 2.06
N ASN A 187 3.32 7.78 1.43
CA ASN A 187 2.56 8.17 0.25
C ASN A 187 1.14 8.60 0.62
N GLY A 188 0.57 8.05 1.67
CA GLY A 188 -0.74 8.38 2.17
C GLY A 188 -1.12 7.57 3.40
N VAL A 189 -2.37 7.69 3.83
CA VAL A 189 -2.96 6.90 4.90
C VAL A 189 -4.29 6.34 4.41
N SER A 190 -4.51 5.05 4.64
CA SER A 190 -5.80 4.41 4.43
C SER A 190 -6.47 4.18 5.79
N ILE A 191 -7.68 4.69 5.96
CA ILE A 191 -8.47 4.59 7.18
C ILE A 191 -9.67 3.70 6.86
N THR A 192 -9.80 2.58 7.59
CA THR A 192 -10.74 1.52 7.29
C THR A 192 -11.38 0.99 8.58
N LYS A 193 -12.39 0.15 8.47
CA LYS A 193 -12.94 -0.58 9.63
C LYS A 193 -11.95 -1.57 10.24
N GLY A 194 -11.02 -2.06 9.46
CA GLY A 194 -10.03 -3.06 9.88
C GLY A 194 -8.78 -2.45 10.49
N GLY A 195 -8.55 -1.14 10.33
CA GLY A 195 -7.37 -0.46 10.86
C GLY A 195 -7.03 0.83 10.12
N VAL A 196 -5.97 1.48 10.60
CA VAL A 196 -5.41 2.70 10.01
C VAL A 196 -3.99 2.44 9.53
N TYR A 197 -3.81 2.45 8.23
CA TYR A 197 -2.59 2.00 7.58
C TYR A 197 -1.81 3.17 6.99
N ALA A 198 -0.58 3.37 7.45
CA ALA A 198 0.38 4.24 6.77
C ALA A 198 0.85 3.56 5.48
N MET A 199 0.57 4.16 4.33
CA MET A 199 0.81 3.56 3.02
C MET A 199 2.16 3.97 2.45
N TYR A 200 2.98 2.97 2.12
CA TYR A 200 4.28 3.12 1.48
C TYR A 200 4.30 2.34 0.17
N SER A 201 4.46 3.02 -0.95
CA SER A 201 4.70 2.37 -2.23
C SER A 201 6.19 2.45 -2.58
N THR A 202 6.75 1.32 -2.99
CA THR A 202 8.14 1.23 -3.36
C THR A 202 8.26 0.96 -4.86
N GLY A 203 9.09 1.74 -5.53
CA GLY A 203 9.39 1.51 -6.94
C GLY A 203 10.35 0.33 -7.14
N LYS A 204 11.32 0.50 -8.04
CA LYS A 204 12.35 -0.52 -8.32
C LYS A 204 13.41 -0.64 -7.22
N ASN A 205 13.58 0.40 -6.41
CA ASN A 205 14.62 0.46 -5.38
C ASN A 205 14.01 0.20 -4.01
N THR A 206 14.76 -0.49 -3.17
CA THR A 206 14.40 -0.65 -1.76
C THR A 206 14.41 0.72 -1.07
N PRO A 207 13.35 1.09 -0.37
CA PRO A 207 13.31 2.38 0.28
C PRO A 207 14.26 2.40 1.48
N GLU A 208 14.89 3.57 1.69
CA GLU A 208 15.61 3.87 2.91
C GLU A 208 14.77 4.86 3.71
N TRP A 209 14.45 4.53 4.96
CA TRP A 209 13.70 5.38 5.87
C TRP A 209 14.61 6.06 6.90
N LYS A 210 14.18 7.22 7.36
CA LYS A 210 14.76 7.87 8.54
C LYS A 210 13.83 7.69 9.73
N ARG A 211 14.28 6.95 10.74
CA ARG A 211 13.53 6.65 11.97
C ARG A 211 12.73 7.84 12.51
N ASN A 212 13.41 8.95 12.80
CA ASN A 212 12.77 10.11 13.41
C ASN A 212 11.65 10.73 12.55
N GLY A 213 11.77 10.63 11.21
CA GLY A 213 10.75 11.12 10.29
C GLY A 213 9.49 10.26 10.34
N GLU A 214 9.65 8.95 10.37
CA GLU A 214 8.51 8.01 10.37
C GLU A 214 7.82 7.95 11.75
N VAL A 215 8.58 7.99 12.86
CA VAL A 215 8.00 8.07 14.22
C VAL A 215 7.13 9.33 14.38
N LYS A 216 7.63 10.49 13.93
CA LYS A 216 6.86 11.73 13.95
C LYS A 216 5.63 11.66 13.05
N MET A 217 5.75 11.00 11.88
CA MET A 217 4.63 10.81 10.97
C MET A 217 3.55 9.94 11.60
N ALA A 218 3.91 8.81 12.22
CA ALA A 218 2.97 7.93 12.91
C ALA A 218 2.19 8.68 14.01
N ALA A 219 2.87 9.50 14.81
CA ALA A 219 2.22 10.32 15.83
C ALA A 219 1.24 11.35 15.23
N CYS A 220 1.61 11.98 14.10
CA CYS A 220 0.71 12.92 13.43
C CYS A 220 -0.52 12.21 12.81
N ILE A 221 -0.35 11.00 12.27
CA ILE A 221 -1.46 10.19 11.75
C ILE A 221 -2.44 9.85 12.89
N GLN A 222 -1.94 9.40 14.02
CA GLN A 222 -2.76 9.12 15.20
C GLN A 222 -3.60 10.34 15.61
N ALA A 223 -2.99 11.53 15.66
CA ALA A 223 -3.70 12.76 15.98
C ALA A 223 -4.75 13.15 14.94
N VAL A 224 -4.48 12.91 13.65
CA VAL A 224 -5.44 13.13 12.57
C VAL A 224 -6.65 12.21 12.73
N VAL A 225 -6.41 10.92 12.93
CA VAL A 225 -7.48 9.92 13.09
C VAL A 225 -8.35 10.26 14.31
N ALA A 226 -7.72 10.54 15.47
CA ALA A 226 -8.41 10.87 16.71
C ALA A 226 -9.39 12.03 16.58
N ARG A 227 -9.05 13.05 15.79
CA ARG A 227 -9.81 14.29 15.72
C ARG A 227 -10.70 14.41 14.49
N SER A 228 -10.38 13.69 13.43
CA SER A 228 -11.02 13.87 12.12
C SER A 228 -11.86 12.69 11.68
N VAL A 229 -11.82 11.57 12.41
CA VAL A 229 -12.57 10.36 12.07
C VAL A 229 -13.50 9.98 13.21
N GLU A 230 -14.76 9.66 12.89
CA GLU A 230 -15.72 9.13 13.85
C GLU A 230 -15.58 7.61 14.00
N ASN A 231 -16.01 7.12 15.17
CA ASN A 231 -16.08 5.69 15.46
C ASN A 231 -14.74 4.95 15.41
N VAL A 232 -13.64 5.63 15.69
CA VAL A 232 -12.33 5.03 15.94
C VAL A 232 -12.05 5.07 17.42
N ASP A 233 -11.95 3.91 18.06
CA ASP A 233 -11.43 3.81 19.42
C ASP A 233 -9.91 3.84 19.35
N LEU A 234 -9.32 4.84 20.00
CA LEU A 234 -7.87 5.01 20.03
C LEU A 234 -7.19 4.07 21.01
N SER A 235 -7.92 3.47 21.97
CA SER A 235 -7.36 2.46 22.86
C SER A 235 -6.95 1.21 22.11
N ASP A 236 -7.63 0.92 20.99
CA ASP A 236 -7.37 -0.23 20.13
C ASP A 236 -6.54 0.15 18.88
N TYR A 237 -6.04 1.39 18.82
CA TYR A 237 -5.28 1.87 17.68
C TYR A 237 -3.84 1.36 17.71
N GLU A 238 -3.57 0.34 16.93
CA GLU A 238 -2.21 -0.11 16.63
C GLU A 238 -1.61 0.74 15.50
N LYS A 239 -0.32 1.04 15.61
CA LYS A 239 0.41 1.75 14.56
C LYS A 239 0.80 0.78 13.46
N GLU A 240 0.09 0.83 12.37
CA GLU A 240 0.22 -0.11 11.27
C GLU A 240 0.72 0.56 9.99
N ALA A 241 1.54 -0.16 9.23
CA ALA A 241 2.03 0.28 7.94
C ALA A 241 1.83 -0.80 6.87
N VAL A 242 1.52 -0.37 5.66
CA VAL A 242 1.45 -1.22 4.46
C VAL A 242 2.54 -0.82 3.49
N ILE A 243 3.36 -1.77 3.09
CA ILE A 243 4.38 -1.60 2.06
C ILE A 243 3.90 -2.28 0.78
N ILE A 244 3.68 -1.49 -0.26
CA ILE A 244 3.28 -1.96 -1.59
C ILE A 244 4.54 -2.04 -2.45
N SER A 245 4.86 -3.21 -2.98
CA SER A 245 6.02 -3.41 -3.85
C SER A 245 5.72 -4.34 -5.01
N LYS A 246 6.42 -4.12 -6.13
CA LYS A 246 6.41 -5.01 -7.30
C LYS A 246 7.37 -6.16 -7.18
N LYS A 247 8.28 -6.12 -6.20
CA LYS A 247 9.38 -7.06 -6.07
C LYS A 247 9.39 -7.68 -4.69
N ASP A 248 9.31 -9.00 -4.63
CA ASP A 248 9.46 -9.76 -3.40
C ASP A 248 10.83 -9.49 -2.74
N SER A 249 11.86 -9.24 -3.55
CA SER A 249 13.19 -8.87 -3.04
C SER A 249 13.21 -7.60 -2.18
N THR A 250 12.22 -6.73 -2.30
CA THR A 250 12.03 -5.59 -1.38
C THR A 250 11.58 -6.06 -0.01
N PHE A 251 10.60 -6.95 0.03
CA PHE A 251 10.08 -7.52 1.26
C PHE A 251 11.13 -8.41 1.95
N VAL A 252 11.84 -9.24 1.17
CA VAL A 252 12.97 -10.04 1.68
C VAL A 252 13.98 -9.16 2.40
N LYS A 253 14.40 -8.05 1.80
CA LYS A 253 15.34 -7.11 2.43
C LYS A 253 14.80 -6.46 3.69
N VAL A 254 13.50 -6.21 3.77
CA VAL A 254 12.87 -5.67 5.00
C VAL A 254 12.90 -6.73 6.10
N VAL A 255 12.51 -7.97 5.79
CA VAL A 255 12.49 -9.09 6.76
C VAL A 255 13.90 -9.45 7.23
N GLU A 256 14.88 -9.52 6.33
CA GLU A 256 16.28 -9.88 6.63
C GLU A 256 17.09 -8.72 7.23
N SER A 257 16.55 -7.49 7.23
CA SER A 257 17.29 -6.35 7.76
C SER A 257 17.57 -6.54 9.24
N GLU A 258 18.84 -6.37 9.65
CA GLU A 258 19.24 -6.40 11.06
C GLU A 258 19.48 -4.98 11.56
N TYR A 259 19.20 -4.79 12.86
CA TYR A 259 19.52 -3.55 13.53
C TYR A 259 21.04 -3.45 13.71
N LYS A 260 21.66 -2.54 12.98
CA LYS A 260 23.07 -2.17 13.16
C LYS A 260 23.13 -0.96 14.08
N ALA A 261 23.38 -1.20 15.37
CA ALA A 261 23.42 -0.18 16.41
C ALA A 261 24.35 1.01 16.10
N HIS A 262 25.38 0.81 15.30
CA HIS A 262 26.41 1.80 14.99
C HIS A 262 26.36 2.36 13.56
N SER A 263 25.55 1.80 12.68
CA SER A 263 25.53 2.23 11.30
C SER A 263 24.34 3.10 11.00
N GLN A 264 24.59 4.37 11.10
CA GLN A 264 24.03 5.31 10.14
C GLN A 264 22.51 5.41 10.03
N ARG A 265 22.12 6.58 10.07
CA ARG A 265 20.89 7.34 9.81
C ARG A 265 19.90 6.82 8.75
N ARG A 266 20.16 5.72 8.03
CA ARG A 266 19.31 5.15 6.98
C ARG A 266 19.39 3.62 6.99
N THR A 267 18.46 2.98 7.67
CA THR A 267 18.30 1.52 7.62
C THR A 267 16.84 1.18 7.40
N LEU A 268 16.59 0.02 6.80
CA LEU A 268 15.22 -0.51 6.64
C LEU A 268 14.53 -0.71 8.00
N MET A 269 15.31 -1.03 9.04
CA MET A 269 14.87 -1.22 10.42
C MET A 269 14.30 0.02 11.11
N ASN A 270 14.56 1.22 10.58
CA ASN A 270 14.09 2.44 11.23
C ASN A 270 12.57 2.58 11.21
N ILE A 271 11.87 1.80 10.40
CA ILE A 271 10.41 1.80 10.35
C ILE A 271 9.78 0.93 11.44
N ASP A 272 10.45 -0.16 11.87
CA ASP A 272 9.98 -1.07 12.93
C ASP A 272 9.70 -0.37 14.26
N TYR A 273 10.38 0.75 14.52
CA TYR A 273 10.15 1.56 15.72
C TYR A 273 9.00 2.56 15.60
N ALA A 274 8.52 2.78 14.37
CA ALA A 274 7.42 3.70 14.11
C ALA A 274 6.08 2.97 14.07
N TYR A 275 6.10 1.69 13.70
CA TYR A 275 4.92 0.86 13.48
C TYR A 275 5.06 -0.49 14.19
N GLU A 276 3.99 -0.93 14.81
CA GLU A 276 3.90 -2.21 15.52
C GLU A 276 3.77 -3.36 14.51
N HIS A 277 3.01 -3.12 13.43
CA HIS A 277 2.81 -4.06 12.35
C HIS A 277 3.18 -3.46 11.00
N MET A 278 3.87 -4.24 10.19
CA MET A 278 4.22 -3.89 8.82
C MET A 278 3.77 -4.97 7.85
N TYR A 279 2.78 -4.66 7.04
CA TYR A 279 2.23 -5.59 6.07
C TYR A 279 2.88 -5.45 4.70
N SER A 280 3.20 -6.59 4.08
CA SER A 280 3.73 -6.66 2.71
C SER A 280 2.63 -6.96 1.72
N LEU A 281 2.37 -6.06 0.79
CA LEU A 281 1.40 -6.28 -0.26
C LEU A 281 2.06 -6.16 -1.65
N PRO A 282 1.95 -7.19 -2.50
CA PRO A 282 2.40 -7.07 -3.87
C PRO A 282 1.56 -6.02 -4.62
N SER A 283 2.21 -5.26 -5.51
CA SER A 283 1.53 -4.30 -6.39
C SER A 283 0.82 -5.04 -7.54
N SER A 284 -0.10 -5.91 -7.19
CA SER A 284 -0.85 -6.82 -8.07
C SER A 284 -2.29 -6.96 -7.64
N TYR A 285 -3.09 -7.71 -8.40
CA TYR A 285 -4.48 -8.00 -8.06
C TYR A 285 -4.61 -8.78 -6.74
N GLU A 286 -3.72 -9.73 -6.48
CA GLU A 286 -3.70 -10.49 -5.22
C GLU A 286 -3.45 -9.57 -4.03
N GLY A 287 -2.53 -8.60 -4.16
CA GLY A 287 -2.31 -7.60 -3.12
C GLY A 287 -3.53 -6.71 -2.88
N ILE A 288 -4.28 -6.35 -3.92
CA ILE A 288 -5.56 -5.64 -3.79
C ILE A 288 -6.58 -6.49 -3.02
N ARG A 289 -6.69 -7.79 -3.32
CA ARG A 289 -7.60 -8.72 -2.63
C ARG A 289 -7.27 -8.79 -1.13
N VAL A 290 -6.00 -9.03 -0.80
CA VAL A 290 -5.56 -9.05 0.60
C VAL A 290 -5.89 -7.71 1.29
N PHE A 291 -5.64 -6.58 0.62
CA PHE A 291 -5.94 -5.28 1.22
C PHE A 291 -7.44 -5.01 1.39
N ARG A 292 -8.31 -5.56 0.53
CA ARG A 292 -9.76 -5.55 0.76
C ARG A 292 -10.15 -6.31 2.02
N THR A 293 -9.56 -7.49 2.22
CA THR A 293 -9.75 -8.27 3.45
C THR A 293 -9.30 -7.48 4.68
N MET A 294 -8.16 -6.81 4.63
CA MET A 294 -7.64 -5.95 5.71
C MET A 294 -8.56 -4.77 6.06
N GLN A 295 -9.51 -4.42 5.22
CA GLN A 295 -10.50 -3.37 5.50
C GLN A 295 -11.69 -3.86 6.34
N LEU A 296 -11.83 -5.16 6.56
CA LEU A 296 -12.89 -5.75 7.36
C LEU A 296 -12.61 -5.58 8.86
N HIS A 297 -13.64 -5.38 9.63
CA HIS A 297 -13.52 -5.38 11.08
C HIS A 297 -13.04 -6.75 11.59
N ASN A 298 -12.07 -6.75 12.51
CA ASN A 298 -11.46 -7.96 13.09
C ASN A 298 -10.92 -8.98 12.06
N TRP A 299 -10.45 -8.48 10.91
CA TRP A 299 -9.99 -9.32 9.81
C TRP A 299 -8.92 -10.34 10.20
N GLN A 300 -7.98 -9.94 11.07
CA GLN A 300 -6.92 -10.83 11.54
C GLN A 300 -7.47 -12.01 12.35
N ALA A 301 -8.37 -11.71 13.31
CA ALA A 301 -9.03 -12.74 14.12
C ALA A 301 -9.80 -13.73 13.23
N LYS A 302 -10.59 -13.21 12.30
CA LYS A 302 -11.36 -14.04 11.35
C LYS A 302 -10.50 -14.97 10.52
N ILE A 303 -9.35 -14.51 10.00
CA ILE A 303 -8.42 -15.37 9.26
C ILE A 303 -7.82 -16.45 10.16
N LYS A 304 -7.44 -16.10 11.39
CA LYS A 304 -6.89 -17.07 12.35
C LYS A 304 -7.90 -18.15 12.70
N GLU A 305 -9.14 -17.77 13.00
CA GLU A 305 -10.23 -18.69 13.35
C GLU A 305 -10.58 -19.69 12.24
N GLN A 306 -10.33 -19.36 10.98
CA GLN A 306 -10.51 -20.30 9.87
C GLN A 306 -9.39 -21.34 9.72
N LEU A 307 -8.20 -21.06 10.24
CA LEU A 307 -7.02 -21.87 10.03
C LEU A 307 -6.50 -22.55 11.31
N LEU A 308 -6.95 -22.09 12.47
CA LEU A 308 -6.50 -22.52 13.78
C LEU A 308 -7.67 -22.79 14.70
N SER A 309 -7.50 -23.74 15.63
CA SER A 309 -8.45 -23.91 16.71
C SER A 309 -8.34 -22.78 17.76
N SER A 310 -9.40 -22.55 18.50
CA SER A 310 -9.40 -21.58 19.60
C SER A 310 -8.34 -21.91 20.69
N GLU A 311 -8.06 -23.19 20.90
CA GLU A 311 -7.04 -23.67 21.84
C GLU A 311 -5.62 -23.27 21.35
N GLU A 312 -5.30 -23.52 20.08
CA GLU A 312 -4.02 -23.14 19.49
C GLU A 312 -3.76 -21.64 19.51
N ILE A 313 -4.79 -20.84 19.21
CA ILE A 313 -4.71 -19.37 19.31
C ILE A 313 -4.42 -18.94 20.74
N LYS A 314 -5.12 -19.53 21.72
CA LYS A 314 -4.91 -19.23 23.14
C LYS A 314 -3.51 -19.61 23.61
N GLU A 315 -3.05 -20.82 23.29
CA GLU A 315 -1.74 -21.34 23.68
C GLU A 315 -0.58 -20.52 23.06
N SER A 316 -0.78 -19.89 21.90
CA SER A 316 0.23 -19.02 21.29
C SER A 316 0.64 -17.83 22.16
N ASN A 317 -0.24 -17.37 23.06
CA ASN A 317 0.06 -16.26 23.97
C ASN A 317 1.01 -16.65 25.13
N TYR A 318 1.22 -17.93 25.35
CA TYR A 318 2.05 -18.45 26.46
C TYR A 318 3.43 -18.94 25.99
N VAL A 319 3.75 -18.82 24.69
CA VAL A 319 5.06 -19.23 24.16
C VAL A 319 5.92 -18.02 23.81
N SER A 320 7.24 -18.20 23.84
CA SER A 320 8.20 -17.14 23.52
C SER A 320 8.38 -16.89 22.01
N VAL A 321 7.83 -17.76 21.17
CA VAL A 321 7.87 -17.64 19.72
C VAL A 321 6.74 -16.73 19.26
N SER A 322 7.05 -15.74 18.44
CA SER A 322 6.02 -14.88 17.82
C SER A 322 5.27 -15.66 16.73
N CYS A 323 4.17 -16.31 17.11
CA CYS A 323 3.32 -17.13 16.24
C CYS A 323 1.85 -16.74 16.40
N ASP A 324 0.98 -17.27 15.56
CA ASP A 324 -0.47 -17.04 15.61
C ASP A 324 -1.23 -18.21 16.24
N GLY A 325 -0.61 -19.39 16.28
CA GLY A 325 -1.12 -20.58 16.96
C GLY A 325 0.00 -21.45 17.45
N TYR A 326 -0.25 -22.19 18.55
CA TYR A 326 0.67 -23.20 19.08
C TYR A 326 -0.07 -24.48 19.42
N ASP A 327 0.30 -25.56 18.74
CA ASP A 327 -0.17 -26.90 19.08
C ASP A 327 0.71 -27.47 20.20
N LYS A 328 0.18 -27.46 21.41
CA LYS A 328 0.89 -27.90 22.62
C LYS A 328 1.16 -29.39 22.62
N ARG A 329 0.35 -30.22 21.96
CA ARG A 329 0.47 -31.68 21.93
C ARG A 329 1.64 -32.08 21.04
N GLU A 330 1.77 -31.46 19.89
CA GLU A 330 2.81 -31.75 18.91
C GLU A 330 4.02 -30.80 19.03
N GLY A 331 3.91 -29.74 19.81
CA GLY A 331 4.97 -28.74 19.97
C GLY A 331 5.17 -27.89 18.71
N ILE A 332 4.08 -27.65 17.91
CA ILE A 332 4.15 -26.99 16.61
C ILE A 332 3.76 -25.52 16.72
N TYR A 333 4.62 -24.64 16.27
CA TYR A 333 4.38 -23.20 16.12
C TYR A 333 3.81 -22.91 14.75
N LYS A 334 2.69 -22.16 14.67
CA LYS A 334 1.97 -21.86 13.44
C LYS A 334 1.95 -20.36 13.18
N LEU A 335 2.48 -19.91 12.04
CA LEU A 335 2.40 -18.54 11.56
C LEU A 335 1.41 -18.47 10.40
N ILE A 336 0.42 -17.59 10.51
CA ILE A 336 -0.59 -17.36 9.46
C ILE A 336 -0.15 -16.16 8.62
N TYR A 337 0.68 -16.39 7.61
CA TYR A 337 1.16 -15.32 6.73
C TYR A 337 0.14 -14.92 5.64
N CYS A 338 -1.05 -15.49 5.62
CA CYS A 338 -2.22 -14.89 4.97
C CYS A 338 -2.52 -13.49 5.55
N ILE A 339 -2.11 -13.26 6.82
CA ILE A 339 -1.91 -11.95 7.45
C ILE A 339 -0.47 -11.54 7.15
N PRO A 340 -0.20 -10.68 6.13
CA PRO A 340 1.14 -10.51 5.57
C PRO A 340 2.07 -9.64 6.44
N ASP A 341 2.12 -9.90 7.73
CA ASP A 341 2.92 -9.17 8.72
C ASP A 341 4.40 -9.57 8.64
N MET A 342 5.21 -8.66 8.11
CA MET A 342 6.66 -8.85 7.97
C MET A 342 7.38 -8.85 9.33
N THR A 343 6.84 -8.16 10.34
CA THR A 343 7.44 -8.11 11.67
C THR A 343 7.37 -9.49 12.33
N LYS A 344 6.19 -10.12 12.26
CA LYS A 344 6.01 -11.51 12.73
C LYS A 344 6.82 -12.51 11.92
N LEU A 345 6.78 -12.40 10.57
CA LEU A 345 7.56 -13.30 9.70
C LEU A 345 9.05 -13.26 10.03
N LYS A 346 9.59 -12.05 10.27
CA LYS A 346 11.00 -11.86 10.65
C LYS A 346 11.35 -12.58 11.96
N SER A 347 10.55 -12.34 13.00
CA SER A 347 10.77 -12.96 14.32
C SER A 347 10.64 -14.47 14.25
N PHE A 348 9.59 -14.98 13.61
CA PHE A 348 9.32 -16.41 13.43
C PHE A 348 10.42 -17.11 12.63
N SER A 349 10.80 -16.57 11.48
CA SER A 349 11.83 -17.17 10.61
C SER A 349 13.21 -17.18 11.27
N LYS A 350 13.54 -16.13 12.04
CA LYS A 350 14.79 -16.06 12.79
C LYS A 350 14.84 -17.15 13.86
N ARG A 351 13.74 -17.36 14.59
CA ARG A 351 13.66 -18.40 15.62
C ARG A 351 13.73 -19.79 14.99
N ALA A 352 12.99 -20.06 13.95
CA ALA A 352 13.03 -21.32 13.20
C ALA A 352 14.43 -21.65 12.66
N ALA A 353 15.19 -20.64 12.23
CA ALA A 353 16.56 -20.80 11.76
C ALA A 353 17.56 -21.11 12.90
N ILE A 354 17.29 -20.66 14.12
CA ILE A 354 18.11 -20.94 15.31
C ILE A 354 17.85 -22.37 15.80
N ASP A 355 16.59 -22.76 15.88
CA ASP A 355 16.20 -24.07 16.42
C ASP A 355 16.50 -25.22 15.44
N GLU A 356 16.56 -24.92 14.12
CA GLU A 356 16.79 -25.86 13.01
C GLU A 356 15.82 -27.07 12.96
N GLU A 357 14.69 -27.00 13.70
CA GLU A 357 13.67 -28.04 13.79
C GLU A 357 12.49 -27.75 12.86
N LYS A 358 12.68 -27.95 11.55
CA LYS A 358 11.71 -27.65 10.49
C LYS A 358 10.29 -28.13 10.80
N GLU A 359 10.13 -29.30 11.38
CA GLU A 359 8.85 -29.96 11.65
C GLU A 359 8.02 -29.19 12.69
N LYS A 360 8.65 -28.39 13.54
CA LYS A 360 8.00 -27.60 14.57
C LYS A 360 7.51 -26.21 14.07
N TYR A 361 7.90 -25.80 12.88
CA TYR A 361 7.59 -24.47 12.35
C TYR A 361 6.74 -24.57 11.08
N HIS A 362 5.47 -24.18 11.17
CA HIS A 362 4.52 -24.20 10.07
C HIS A 362 4.16 -22.77 9.63
N ILE A 363 4.17 -22.49 8.32
CA ILE A 363 3.75 -21.20 7.75
C ILE A 363 2.63 -21.45 6.77
N TYR A 364 1.49 -20.82 7.02
CA TYR A 364 0.30 -20.82 6.14
C TYR A 364 0.29 -19.53 5.33
N CYS A 365 0.29 -19.64 4.00
CA CYS A 365 0.37 -18.48 3.12
C CYS A 365 -0.41 -18.70 1.82
N TYR A 366 -0.75 -17.62 1.14
CA TYR A 366 -1.28 -17.70 -0.22
C TYR A 366 -0.17 -18.04 -1.23
N GLU A 367 -0.56 -18.61 -2.38
CA GLU A 367 0.40 -18.98 -3.43
C GLU A 367 1.26 -17.79 -3.88
N SER A 368 0.67 -16.61 -4.01
CA SER A 368 1.36 -15.37 -4.38
C SER A 368 2.44 -14.93 -3.38
N GLN A 369 2.42 -15.42 -2.15
CA GLN A 369 3.37 -15.08 -1.08
C GLN A 369 4.54 -16.08 -1.00
N LEU A 370 4.42 -17.25 -1.64
CA LEU A 370 5.43 -18.30 -1.60
C LEU A 370 6.85 -17.83 -1.98
N PRO A 371 7.06 -16.98 -3.02
CA PRO A 371 8.41 -16.52 -3.36
C PRO A 371 9.11 -15.79 -2.21
N LEU A 372 8.37 -14.93 -1.50
CA LEU A 372 8.90 -14.24 -0.32
C LEU A 372 9.21 -15.22 0.81
N ILE A 373 8.27 -16.11 1.15
CA ILE A 373 8.43 -17.06 2.25
C ILE A 373 9.60 -18.01 1.98
N ARG A 374 9.70 -18.54 0.76
CA ARG A 374 10.82 -19.39 0.36
C ARG A 374 12.17 -18.69 0.48
N ALA A 375 12.25 -17.43 0.06
CA ALA A 375 13.47 -16.65 0.19
C ALA A 375 13.89 -16.50 1.67
N VAL A 376 12.93 -16.12 2.55
CA VAL A 376 13.19 -15.90 3.98
C VAL A 376 13.50 -17.20 4.73
N THR A 377 12.83 -18.31 4.38
CA THR A 377 13.03 -19.63 5.03
C THR A 377 14.07 -20.51 4.34
N ARG A 378 14.90 -19.94 3.46
CA ARG A 378 15.89 -20.67 2.66
C ARG A 378 15.30 -21.89 1.95
N ASN A 379 14.29 -21.64 1.08
CA ASN A 379 13.55 -22.65 0.35
C ASN A 379 12.82 -23.67 1.22
N GLY A 380 12.31 -23.23 2.37
CA GLY A 380 11.60 -24.11 3.30
C GLY A 380 12.53 -25.04 4.12
N LYS A 381 13.82 -24.70 4.23
CA LYS A 381 14.75 -25.46 5.07
C LYS A 381 14.37 -25.45 6.55
N TYR A 382 13.85 -24.31 7.03
CA TYR A 382 13.57 -24.09 8.45
C TYR A 382 12.08 -24.13 8.84
N ALA A 383 11.17 -24.24 7.87
CA ALA A 383 9.75 -24.32 8.15
C ALA A 383 8.99 -25.12 7.07
N LYS A 384 7.90 -25.78 7.46
CA LYS A 384 6.93 -26.37 6.53
C LYS A 384 6.01 -25.28 5.99
N LEU A 385 5.72 -25.32 4.68
CA LEU A 385 4.89 -24.33 4.02
C LEU A 385 3.56 -24.96 3.60
N PHE A 386 2.46 -24.32 3.96
CA PHE A 386 1.10 -24.70 3.62
C PHE A 386 0.44 -23.62 2.78
N VAL A 387 -0.03 -23.99 1.59
CA VAL A 387 -0.70 -23.05 0.69
C VAL A 387 -2.19 -23.04 0.98
N VAL A 388 -2.70 -21.85 1.29
CA VAL A 388 -4.11 -21.59 1.55
C VAL A 388 -4.77 -21.10 0.28
N ASN A 389 -5.97 -21.62 -0.02
CA ASN A 389 -6.79 -21.13 -1.13
C ASN A 389 -7.38 -19.76 -0.80
N MET A 390 -6.98 -18.74 -1.55
CA MET A 390 -7.44 -17.36 -1.35
C MET A 390 -8.95 -17.21 -1.65
N ASP A 391 -9.47 -17.89 -2.67
CA ASP A 391 -10.89 -17.78 -3.04
C ASP A 391 -11.78 -18.34 -1.94
N GLY A 392 -11.46 -19.55 -1.44
CA GLY A 392 -12.18 -20.15 -0.33
C GLY A 392 -12.12 -19.32 0.97
N MET A 393 -10.96 -18.71 1.25
CA MET A 393 -10.80 -17.82 2.40
C MET A 393 -11.68 -16.57 2.28
N GLU A 394 -11.71 -15.94 1.11
CA GLU A 394 -12.56 -14.77 0.89
C GLU A 394 -14.05 -15.12 0.95
N GLU A 395 -14.48 -16.23 0.36
CA GLU A 395 -15.87 -16.67 0.43
C GLU A 395 -16.36 -16.78 1.89
N GLU A 396 -15.57 -17.37 2.77
CA GLU A 396 -15.91 -17.48 4.19
C GLU A 396 -15.94 -16.11 4.88
N LEU A 397 -14.92 -15.26 4.64
CA LEU A 397 -14.82 -13.95 5.26
C LEU A 397 -15.96 -12.99 4.86
N TYR A 398 -16.49 -13.13 3.65
CA TYR A 398 -17.55 -12.26 3.14
C TYR A 398 -18.96 -12.81 3.34
N LYS A 399 -19.17 -14.07 3.74
CA LYS A 399 -20.48 -14.64 4.05
C LYS A 399 -21.24 -13.79 5.06
N ASP A 400 -20.62 -13.42 6.15
CA ASP A 400 -21.24 -12.63 7.24
C ASP A 400 -21.64 -11.22 6.80
N ILE A 401 -20.99 -10.65 5.79
CA ILE A 401 -21.30 -9.30 5.31
C ILE A 401 -22.58 -9.29 4.50
N HIS A 402 -22.84 -10.32 3.72
CA HIS A 402 -24.08 -10.46 2.95
C HIS A 402 -25.32 -10.71 3.83
N TYR A 403 -25.16 -11.37 4.99
CA TYR A 403 -26.24 -11.57 5.97
C TYR A 403 -26.63 -10.31 6.73
N GLN A 404 -25.72 -9.32 6.89
CA GLN A 404 -26.01 -8.05 7.57
C GLN A 404 -26.60 -6.97 6.64
N ALA A 405 -26.61 -7.21 5.33
CA ALA A 405 -27.12 -6.27 4.32
C ALA A 405 -28.52 -6.64 3.82
N MET A 406 -29.13 -7.73 4.32
CA MET A 406 -30.54 -8.11 4.15
C MET A 406 -31.36 -7.74 5.38
#